data_a3b1968ff59d1afaae6f368f2a976bc3
#
_entry.id   a3b1968ff59d1afaae6f368f2a976bc3
#
_cell.length_a   1.000
_cell.length_b   1.000
_cell.length_c   1.000
_cell.angle_alpha   90.00
_cell.angle_beta   90.00
_cell.angle_gamma   90.00
#
_symmetry.space_group_name_H-M   'P 1'
#
loop_
_entity.id
_entity.type
_entity.pdbx_description
1 polymer ?
#
loop_
_entity_poly.entity_id
_entity_poly.type
_entity_poly.pdbx_seq_one_letter_code
_entity_poly.pdbx_strand_id
1 'polypeptide(L)'
;MKSTEKSVGMPPKTPKADNHAHVDNEFLILQVNDAVFPIGSYTHSFGLETYIQQKRVTNKESALEYLKANLSSQFLYTEMLSLKLTYESALQQDLKKILGVEGIITLSTSPMELRLANQKLGNRFIKTLQAMNELDMGAFFNAYAQKTKDPTHATSYGVFVASLGIELKKALRHYLYAQTSNMVINCVKSVPLSQNDGQKILLSLQSPFNQLIEKTLELDESHLCVASIQNDIKAMQHESLYSRLYMS
;
A
#
# COMPACT_ATOMS: atom_id res chain seq x y z
N MET A 1 38.71 -32.00 -65.16
CA MET A 1 37.51 -32.19 -64.33
C MET A 1 37.57 -31.15 -63.19
N LYS A 2 36.76 -30.10 -63.29
CA LYS A 2 36.63 -29.05 -62.27
C LYS A 2 35.36 -29.32 -61.46
N SER A 3 35.51 -29.62 -60.18
CA SER A 3 34.40 -29.77 -59.23
C SER A 3 33.99 -28.41 -58.72
N THR A 4 32.72 -28.05 -58.95
CA THR A 4 32.06 -26.85 -58.41
C THR A 4 31.45 -27.19 -57.08
N GLU A 5 32.00 -26.62 -56.01
CA GLU A 5 31.37 -26.62 -54.69
C GLU A 5 30.20 -25.62 -54.65
N LYS A 6 29.01 -26.10 -54.31
CA LYS A 6 27.84 -25.30 -54.05
C LYS A 6 27.90 -24.80 -52.59
N SER A 7 28.01 -23.50 -52.40
CA SER A 7 27.81 -22.84 -51.11
C SER A 7 26.36 -22.98 -50.66
N VAL A 8 26.15 -23.67 -49.56
CA VAL A 8 24.85 -23.74 -48.87
C VAL A 8 24.65 -22.45 -48.09
N GLY A 9 23.70 -21.63 -48.55
CA GLY A 9 23.33 -20.39 -47.87
C GLY A 9 22.62 -20.70 -46.55
N MET A 10 23.07 -20.03 -45.47
CA MET A 10 22.43 -20.04 -44.15
C MET A 10 21.00 -19.48 -44.26
N PRO A 11 19.98 -20.11 -43.62
CA PRO A 11 18.64 -19.54 -43.60
C PRO A 11 18.64 -18.23 -42.84
N PRO A 12 17.77 -17.24 -43.21
CA PRO A 12 17.66 -15.95 -42.53
C PRO A 12 17.22 -16.17 -41.07
N LYS A 13 17.93 -15.53 -40.17
CA LYS A 13 17.52 -15.48 -38.75
C LYS A 13 16.15 -14.81 -38.66
N THR A 14 15.14 -15.56 -38.23
CA THR A 14 13.84 -15.03 -37.85
C THR A 14 14.02 -13.96 -36.76
N PRO A 15 13.37 -12.78 -36.88
CA PRO A 15 13.40 -11.80 -35.79
C PRO A 15 12.84 -12.47 -34.54
N LYS A 16 13.57 -12.35 -33.42
CA LYS A 16 13.02 -12.70 -32.12
C LYS A 16 11.82 -11.79 -31.91
N ALA A 17 10.62 -12.35 -31.85
CA ALA A 17 9.43 -11.63 -31.41
C ALA A 17 9.75 -11.08 -30.00
N ASP A 18 9.65 -9.78 -29.84
CA ASP A 18 9.66 -9.13 -28.52
C ASP A 18 8.38 -9.58 -27.79
N ASN A 19 8.48 -10.74 -27.13
CA ASN A 19 7.43 -11.27 -26.27
C ASN A 19 7.49 -10.57 -24.89
N HIS A 20 7.50 -9.24 -24.87
CA HIS A 20 7.09 -8.53 -23.67
C HIS A 20 5.58 -8.65 -23.60
N ALA A 21 5.09 -9.50 -22.71
CA ALA A 21 3.67 -9.56 -22.41
C ALA A 21 3.21 -8.13 -22.08
N HIS A 22 2.26 -7.61 -22.84
CA HIS A 22 1.71 -6.28 -22.59
C HIS A 22 0.99 -6.34 -21.24
N VAL A 23 1.60 -5.76 -20.18
CA VAL A 23 1.02 -5.71 -18.84
C VAL A 23 -0.14 -4.71 -18.89
N ASP A 24 -1.34 -5.19 -18.59
CA ASP A 24 -2.53 -4.33 -18.46
C ASP A 24 -2.56 -3.69 -17.06
N ASN A 25 -2.46 -2.37 -17.02
CA ASN A 25 -2.46 -1.61 -15.76
C ASN A 25 -3.76 -1.77 -14.97
N GLU A 26 -4.90 -2.12 -15.59
CA GLU A 26 -6.16 -2.40 -14.90
C GLU A 26 -6.05 -3.67 -14.06
N PHE A 27 -5.55 -4.74 -14.65
CA PHE A 27 -5.33 -5.99 -13.91
C PHE A 27 -4.18 -5.90 -12.92
N LEU A 28 -3.12 -5.16 -13.27
CA LEU A 28 -1.99 -4.98 -12.38
C LEU A 28 -2.38 -4.24 -11.09
N ILE A 29 -3.18 -3.17 -11.19
CA ILE A 29 -3.64 -2.44 -10.00
C ILE A 29 -4.56 -3.29 -9.13
N LEU A 30 -5.38 -4.18 -9.71
CA LEU A 30 -6.16 -5.16 -8.95
C LEU A 30 -5.24 -6.15 -8.25
N GLN A 31 -4.24 -6.70 -8.97
CA GLN A 31 -3.30 -7.70 -8.43
C GLN A 31 -2.50 -7.18 -7.24
N VAL A 32 -1.95 -5.96 -7.31
CA VAL A 32 -1.12 -5.40 -6.23
C VAL A 32 -1.95 -4.98 -5.02
N ASN A 33 -3.26 -4.82 -5.18
CA ASN A 33 -4.21 -4.50 -4.12
C ASN A 33 -4.99 -5.72 -3.60
N ASP A 34 -4.73 -6.90 -4.15
CA ASP A 34 -5.37 -8.13 -3.70
C ASP A 34 -4.86 -8.55 -2.32
N ALA A 35 -5.75 -9.16 -1.52
CA ALA A 35 -5.41 -9.62 -0.17
C ALA A 35 -4.32 -10.71 -0.14
N VAL A 36 -4.12 -11.44 -1.26
CA VAL A 36 -3.06 -12.45 -1.39
C VAL A 36 -1.75 -11.87 -1.90
N PHE A 37 -1.69 -10.58 -2.26
CA PHE A 37 -0.43 -9.95 -2.64
C PHE A 37 0.56 -10.02 -1.46
N PRO A 38 1.77 -10.60 -1.62
CA PRO A 38 2.54 -11.14 -0.50
C PRO A 38 3.35 -10.08 0.27
N ILE A 39 2.69 -9.01 0.72
CA ILE A 39 3.32 -7.98 1.58
C ILE A 39 3.16 -8.28 3.08
N GLY A 40 2.20 -9.11 3.47
CA GLY A 40 1.98 -9.51 4.86
C GLY A 40 1.14 -8.54 5.69
N SER A 41 0.38 -7.63 5.07
CA SER A 41 -0.44 -6.61 5.76
C SER A 41 -1.46 -7.19 6.74
N TYR A 42 -1.96 -8.40 6.48
CA TYR A 42 -2.93 -9.11 7.31
C TYR A 42 -2.40 -9.52 8.70
N THR A 43 -1.09 -9.44 8.93
CA THR A 43 -0.47 -9.79 10.23
C THR A 43 -0.43 -8.63 11.21
N HIS A 44 -0.86 -7.43 10.80
CA HIS A 44 -0.81 -6.22 11.59
C HIS A 44 -2.21 -5.68 11.88
N SER A 45 -2.48 -5.34 13.15
CA SER A 45 -3.75 -4.76 13.57
C SER A 45 -3.75 -3.23 13.59
N PHE A 46 -2.57 -2.62 13.59
CA PHE A 46 -2.38 -1.17 13.67
C PHE A 46 -3.13 -0.54 14.86
N GLY A 47 -3.07 -1.21 16.03
CA GLY A 47 -3.69 -0.76 17.26
C GLY A 47 -5.12 -1.28 17.50
N LEU A 48 -5.79 -1.87 16.51
CA LEU A 48 -7.15 -2.40 16.64
C LEU A 48 -7.26 -3.43 17.78
N GLU A 49 -6.29 -4.33 17.91
CA GLU A 49 -6.31 -5.37 18.93
C GLU A 49 -6.42 -4.81 20.36
N THR A 50 -5.74 -3.70 20.63
CA THR A 50 -5.84 -3.01 21.93
C THR A 50 -7.25 -2.48 22.18
N TYR A 51 -7.91 -1.89 21.16
CA TYR A 51 -9.30 -1.45 21.29
C TYR A 51 -10.26 -2.59 21.59
N ILE A 52 -10.03 -3.76 20.97
CA ILE A 52 -10.85 -4.97 21.18
C ILE A 52 -10.64 -5.50 22.60
N GLN A 53 -9.39 -5.67 23.06
CA GLN A 53 -9.09 -6.15 24.41
C GLN A 53 -9.64 -5.22 25.51
N GLN A 54 -9.66 -3.92 25.26
CA GLN A 54 -10.27 -2.92 26.13
C GLN A 54 -11.80 -2.82 26.01
N LYS A 55 -12.42 -3.73 25.24
CA LYS A 55 -13.88 -3.77 25.02
C LYS A 55 -14.47 -2.47 24.44
N ARG A 56 -13.65 -1.74 23.64
CA ARG A 56 -14.08 -0.55 22.90
C ARG A 56 -14.67 -0.91 21.54
N VAL A 57 -14.19 -2.01 20.95
CA VAL A 57 -14.71 -2.57 19.70
C VAL A 57 -15.20 -3.98 20.00
N THR A 58 -16.52 -4.19 20.03
CA THR A 58 -17.14 -5.43 20.53
C THR A 58 -18.25 -5.95 19.62
N ASN A 59 -18.72 -5.15 18.68
CA ASN A 59 -19.83 -5.48 17.77
C ASN A 59 -19.67 -4.73 16.43
N LYS A 60 -20.61 -4.94 15.50
CA LYS A 60 -20.58 -4.34 14.17
C LYS A 60 -20.61 -2.81 14.22
N GLU A 61 -21.45 -2.24 15.08
CA GLU A 61 -21.61 -0.78 15.21
C GLU A 61 -20.31 -0.12 15.68
N SER A 62 -19.72 -0.61 16.76
CA SER A 62 -18.45 -0.11 17.29
C SER A 62 -17.25 -0.36 16.34
N ALA A 63 -17.27 -1.45 15.56
CA ALA A 63 -16.27 -1.69 14.52
C ALA A 63 -16.40 -0.66 13.38
N LEU A 64 -17.62 -0.35 12.94
CA LEU A 64 -17.86 0.67 11.92
C LEU A 64 -17.45 2.07 12.40
N GLU A 65 -17.75 2.43 13.65
CA GLU A 65 -17.31 3.70 14.24
C GLU A 65 -15.79 3.80 14.32
N TYR A 66 -15.12 2.73 14.78
CA TYR A 66 -13.66 2.68 14.81
C TYR A 66 -13.06 2.89 13.41
N LEU A 67 -13.56 2.18 12.39
CA LEU A 67 -13.08 2.31 11.03
C LEU A 67 -13.27 3.72 10.48
N LYS A 68 -14.46 4.33 10.67
CA LYS A 68 -14.71 5.71 10.25
C LYS A 68 -13.75 6.69 10.92
N ALA A 69 -13.53 6.56 12.23
CA ALA A 69 -12.60 7.41 12.97
C ALA A 69 -11.16 7.25 12.49
N ASN A 70 -10.69 6.01 12.31
CA ASN A 70 -9.34 5.74 11.82
C ASN A 70 -9.12 6.28 10.40
N LEU A 71 -10.05 5.98 9.48
CA LEU A 71 -9.99 6.41 8.08
C LEU A 71 -9.99 7.93 7.92
N SER A 72 -10.77 8.66 8.73
CA SER A 72 -10.86 10.14 8.67
C SER A 72 -9.75 10.87 9.44
N SER A 73 -8.90 10.14 10.16
CA SER A 73 -7.80 10.70 10.95
C SER A 73 -6.44 10.17 10.46
N GLN A 74 -5.85 9.23 11.17
CA GLN A 74 -4.50 8.74 10.89
C GLN A 74 -4.35 8.23 9.45
N PHE A 75 -5.30 7.44 8.96
CA PHE A 75 -5.20 6.86 7.62
C PHE A 75 -5.21 7.95 6.53
N LEU A 76 -6.11 8.94 6.65
CA LEU A 76 -6.18 10.06 5.72
C LEU A 76 -4.87 10.87 5.68
N TYR A 77 -4.41 11.31 6.87
CA TYR A 77 -3.30 12.26 6.98
C TYR A 77 -1.91 11.59 6.91
N THR A 78 -1.82 10.28 7.06
CA THR A 78 -0.56 9.55 6.94
C THR A 78 -0.53 8.71 5.67
N GLU A 79 -1.44 7.75 5.51
CA GLU A 79 -1.40 6.79 4.40
C GLU A 79 -1.81 7.43 3.05
N MET A 80 -3.03 7.97 2.99
CA MET A 80 -3.57 8.53 1.74
C MET A 80 -2.77 9.75 1.28
N LEU A 81 -2.41 10.63 2.22
CA LEU A 81 -1.66 11.84 1.89
C LEU A 81 -0.23 11.53 1.47
N SER A 82 0.46 10.59 2.13
CA SER A 82 1.81 10.20 1.70
C SER A 82 1.82 9.53 0.32
N LEU A 83 0.81 8.71 0.01
CA LEU A 83 0.64 8.15 -1.33
C LEU A 83 0.53 9.26 -2.37
N LYS A 84 -0.35 10.27 -2.15
CA LYS A 84 -0.48 11.43 -3.03
C LYS A 84 0.83 12.18 -3.20
N LEU A 85 1.48 12.58 -2.10
CA LEU A 85 2.71 13.37 -2.13
C LEU A 85 3.85 12.65 -2.85
N THR A 86 4.01 11.36 -2.63
CA THR A 86 5.05 10.57 -3.31
C THR A 86 4.72 10.30 -4.78
N TYR A 87 3.44 10.15 -5.13
CA TYR A 87 2.98 10.11 -6.51
C TYR A 87 3.33 11.39 -7.27
N GLU A 88 2.94 12.56 -6.73
CA GLU A 88 3.21 13.87 -7.33
C GLU A 88 4.71 14.13 -7.46
N SER A 89 5.49 13.77 -6.44
CA SER A 89 6.95 13.90 -6.47
C SER A 89 7.60 12.96 -7.48
N ALA A 90 7.06 11.75 -7.66
CA ALA A 90 7.55 10.80 -8.66
C ALA A 90 7.31 11.28 -10.09
N LEU A 91 6.16 11.91 -10.37
CA LEU A 91 5.92 12.55 -11.67
C LEU A 91 6.92 13.67 -11.99
N GLN A 92 7.42 14.36 -10.95
CA GLN A 92 8.44 15.39 -11.06
C GLN A 92 9.88 14.83 -11.00
N GLN A 93 10.04 13.53 -10.84
CA GLN A 93 11.31 12.84 -10.61
C GLN A 93 12.09 13.39 -9.39
N ASP A 94 11.40 13.92 -8.40
CA ASP A 94 11.98 14.48 -7.18
C ASP A 94 12.16 13.42 -6.09
N LEU A 95 13.21 12.62 -6.23
CA LEU A 95 13.56 11.58 -5.27
C LEU A 95 13.82 12.15 -3.87
N LYS A 96 14.44 13.35 -3.77
CA LYS A 96 14.74 13.97 -2.48
C LYS A 96 13.46 14.26 -1.69
N LYS A 97 12.42 14.74 -2.36
CA LYS A 97 11.12 15.03 -1.75
C LYS A 97 10.44 13.73 -1.28
N ILE A 98 10.49 12.66 -2.06
CA ILE A 98 9.96 11.35 -1.65
C ILE A 98 10.63 10.86 -0.37
N LEU A 99 11.97 10.88 -0.32
CA LEU A 99 12.72 10.48 0.88
C LEU A 99 12.45 11.41 2.07
N GLY A 100 12.16 12.69 1.83
CA GLY A 100 11.71 13.65 2.85
C GLY A 100 10.37 13.26 3.46
N VAL A 101 9.37 12.89 2.63
CA VAL A 101 8.06 12.39 3.08
C VAL A 101 8.22 11.13 3.95
N GLU A 102 9.03 10.17 3.52
CA GLU A 102 9.32 8.95 4.31
C GLU A 102 9.96 9.28 5.66
N GLY A 103 10.91 10.22 5.67
CA GLY A 103 11.56 10.69 6.90
C GLY A 103 10.57 11.33 7.88
N ILE A 104 9.64 12.16 7.39
CA ILE A 104 8.58 12.76 8.21
C ILE A 104 7.70 11.67 8.83
N ILE A 105 7.24 10.69 8.04
CA ILE A 105 6.41 9.59 8.55
C ILE A 105 7.15 8.80 9.62
N THR A 106 8.40 8.44 9.37
CA THR A 106 9.23 7.67 10.31
C THR A 106 9.41 8.39 11.64
N LEU A 107 9.70 9.70 11.60
CA LEU A 107 9.88 10.52 12.79
C LEU A 107 8.57 10.79 13.54
N SER A 108 7.45 10.89 12.82
CA SER A 108 6.14 11.15 13.41
C SER A 108 5.45 9.89 13.96
N THR A 109 5.86 8.69 13.53
CA THR A 109 5.30 7.43 14.03
C THR A 109 5.95 7.07 15.36
N SER A 110 5.31 7.42 16.47
CA SER A 110 5.84 7.19 17.83
C SER A 110 5.93 5.71 18.21
N PRO A 111 4.92 4.84 17.96
CA PRO A 111 4.98 3.44 18.33
C PRO A 111 6.04 2.69 17.52
N MET A 112 6.95 1.99 18.23
CA MET A 112 8.05 1.27 17.59
C MET A 112 7.56 0.14 16.68
N GLU A 113 6.57 -0.64 17.15
CA GLU A 113 6.00 -1.74 16.35
C GLU A 113 5.37 -1.25 15.04
N LEU A 114 4.65 -0.12 15.06
CA LEU A 114 4.08 0.47 13.85
C LEU A 114 5.14 0.95 12.87
N ARG A 115 6.19 1.60 13.37
CA ARG A 115 7.31 2.06 12.56
C ARG A 115 7.99 0.91 11.82
N LEU A 116 8.29 -0.18 12.56
CA LEU A 116 8.88 -1.38 11.98
C LEU A 116 7.92 -2.12 11.02
N ALA A 117 6.62 -2.16 11.34
CA ALA A 117 5.61 -2.75 10.47
C ALA A 117 5.52 -2.00 9.14
N ASN A 118 5.40 -0.67 9.18
CA ASN A 118 5.33 0.18 7.98
C ASN A 118 6.56 -0.03 7.09
N GLN A 119 7.77 -0.01 7.67
CA GLN A 119 9.01 -0.23 6.94
C GLN A 119 9.08 -1.64 6.32
N LYS A 120 8.66 -2.67 7.06
CA LYS A 120 8.61 -4.05 6.53
C LYS A 120 7.64 -4.17 5.35
N LEU A 121 6.46 -3.57 5.44
CA LEU A 121 5.45 -3.60 4.37
C LEU A 121 5.95 -2.90 3.11
N GLY A 122 6.52 -1.70 3.23
CA GLY A 122 7.11 -0.97 2.10
C GLY A 122 8.24 -1.75 1.44
N ASN A 123 9.20 -2.25 2.22
CA ASN A 123 10.30 -3.08 1.71
C ASN A 123 9.81 -4.36 1.03
N ARG A 124 8.78 -5.01 1.60
CA ARG A 124 8.22 -6.23 1.00
C ARG A 124 7.50 -5.91 -0.30
N PHE A 125 6.76 -4.80 -0.36
CA PHE A 125 6.10 -4.36 -1.59
C PHE A 125 7.12 -4.15 -2.72
N ILE A 126 8.18 -3.36 -2.48
CA ILE A 126 9.25 -3.12 -3.45
C ILE A 126 9.88 -4.45 -3.92
N LYS A 127 10.25 -5.33 -2.98
CA LYS A 127 10.88 -6.63 -3.32
C LYS A 127 9.95 -7.53 -4.13
N THR A 128 8.65 -7.54 -3.82
CA THR A 128 7.67 -8.33 -4.55
C THR A 128 7.53 -7.84 -5.99
N LEU A 129 7.45 -6.52 -6.18
CA LEU A 129 7.42 -5.93 -7.53
C LEU A 129 8.69 -6.24 -8.31
N GLN A 130 9.86 -6.13 -7.70
CA GLN A 130 11.15 -6.46 -8.34
C GLN A 130 11.27 -7.95 -8.71
N ALA A 131 10.57 -8.83 -8.00
CA ALA A 131 10.53 -10.26 -8.33
C ALA A 131 9.59 -10.58 -9.52
N MET A 132 8.75 -9.63 -9.95
CA MET A 132 7.91 -9.73 -11.15
C MET A 132 8.73 -9.26 -12.37
N ASN A 133 9.64 -10.11 -12.84
CA ASN A 133 10.68 -9.78 -13.82
C ASN A 133 10.18 -9.24 -15.17
N GLU A 134 8.92 -9.53 -15.55
CA GLU A 134 8.29 -9.01 -16.77
C GLU A 134 7.75 -7.59 -16.61
N LEU A 135 7.73 -7.05 -15.38
CA LEU A 135 7.21 -5.72 -15.08
C LEU A 135 8.32 -4.67 -15.18
N ASP A 136 8.28 -3.84 -16.22
CA ASP A 136 9.16 -2.67 -16.32
C ASP A 136 8.55 -1.48 -15.56
N MET A 137 9.14 -1.15 -14.42
CA MET A 137 8.74 -0.02 -13.57
C MET A 137 9.51 1.27 -13.90
N GLY A 138 10.40 1.23 -14.89
CA GLY A 138 11.21 2.37 -15.31
C GLY A 138 12.38 2.71 -14.40
N ALA A 139 13.27 3.58 -14.91
CA ALA A 139 14.53 3.94 -14.24
C ALA A 139 14.30 4.69 -12.92
N PHE A 140 13.25 5.51 -12.82
CA PHE A 140 12.97 6.29 -11.62
C PHE A 140 12.56 5.42 -10.44
N PHE A 141 11.65 4.45 -10.65
CA PHE A 141 11.29 3.51 -9.58
C PHE A 141 12.50 2.69 -9.12
N ASN A 142 13.35 2.25 -10.03
CA ASN A 142 14.56 1.51 -9.69
C ASN A 142 15.54 2.36 -8.87
N ALA A 143 15.70 3.64 -9.20
CA ALA A 143 16.51 4.56 -8.42
C ALA A 143 15.94 4.80 -7.01
N TYR A 144 14.62 4.95 -6.90
CA TYR A 144 13.91 5.03 -5.62
C TYR A 144 14.14 3.77 -4.78
N ALA A 145 13.91 2.59 -5.33
CA ALA A 145 14.05 1.31 -4.65
C ALA A 145 15.48 1.07 -4.10
N GLN A 146 16.50 1.63 -4.76
CA GLN A 146 17.89 1.55 -4.30
C GLN A 146 18.23 2.56 -3.21
N LYS A 147 17.54 3.69 -3.13
CA LYS A 147 17.88 4.81 -2.25
C LYS A 147 17.02 4.91 -1.00
N THR A 148 15.78 4.40 -1.05
CA THR A 148 14.90 4.42 0.11
C THR A 148 15.45 3.57 1.25
N LYS A 149 15.30 4.07 2.48
CA LYS A 149 15.70 3.38 3.71
C LYS A 149 14.49 3.01 4.58
N ASP A 150 13.49 3.86 4.55
CA ASP A 150 12.32 3.78 5.42
C ASP A 150 11.01 3.82 4.60
N PRO A 151 10.87 2.99 3.54
CA PRO A 151 9.68 3.00 2.72
C PRO A 151 8.48 2.53 3.53
N THR A 152 7.31 3.14 3.31
CA THR A 152 6.04 2.58 3.74
C THR A 152 5.32 1.94 2.55
N HIS A 153 4.27 1.16 2.81
CA HIS A 153 3.46 0.64 1.70
C HIS A 153 2.85 1.77 0.87
N ALA A 154 2.31 2.80 1.53
CA ALA A 154 1.70 3.96 0.86
C ALA A 154 2.70 4.74 -0.01
N THR A 155 3.90 5.05 0.51
CA THR A 155 4.92 5.79 -0.24
C THR A 155 5.43 5.01 -1.44
N SER A 156 5.72 3.71 -1.25
CA SER A 156 6.18 2.84 -2.33
C SER A 156 5.12 2.63 -3.40
N TYR A 157 3.85 2.50 -2.98
CA TYR A 157 2.71 2.37 -3.90
C TYR A 157 2.51 3.66 -4.70
N GLY A 158 2.64 4.84 -4.08
CA GLY A 158 2.56 6.13 -4.77
C GLY A 158 3.60 6.27 -5.89
N VAL A 159 4.86 5.92 -5.60
CA VAL A 159 5.94 5.93 -6.61
C VAL A 159 5.66 4.91 -7.71
N PHE A 160 5.23 3.71 -7.35
CA PHE A 160 4.93 2.62 -8.29
C PHE A 160 3.84 3.02 -9.29
N VAL A 161 2.67 3.49 -8.83
CA VAL A 161 1.56 3.85 -9.72
C VAL A 161 1.85 5.06 -10.58
N ALA A 162 2.66 6.01 -10.08
CA ALA A 162 3.16 7.14 -10.87
C ALA A 162 4.08 6.68 -12.01
N SER A 163 5.00 5.73 -11.72
CA SER A 163 5.94 5.18 -12.71
C SER A 163 5.24 4.45 -13.85
N LEU A 164 4.04 3.94 -13.62
CA LEU A 164 3.22 3.26 -14.64
C LEU A 164 2.20 4.19 -15.32
N GLY A 165 2.15 5.47 -14.95
CA GLY A 165 1.18 6.43 -15.49
C GLY A 165 -0.26 6.14 -15.08
N ILE A 166 -0.49 5.42 -13.97
CA ILE A 166 -1.83 5.16 -13.45
C ILE A 166 -2.37 6.44 -12.79
N GLU A 167 -3.61 6.83 -13.11
CA GLU A 167 -4.23 8.03 -12.58
C GLU A 167 -4.31 8.01 -11.04
N LEU A 168 -3.93 9.13 -10.38
CA LEU A 168 -3.88 9.24 -8.93
C LEU A 168 -5.22 8.90 -8.25
N LYS A 169 -6.33 9.43 -8.77
CA LYS A 169 -7.66 9.21 -8.16
C LYS A 169 -8.06 7.73 -8.22
N LYS A 170 -7.71 7.05 -9.30
CA LYS A 170 -7.89 5.61 -9.44
C LYS A 170 -7.00 4.84 -8.45
N ALA A 171 -5.72 5.19 -8.36
CA ALA A 171 -4.80 4.58 -7.41
C ALA A 171 -5.27 4.74 -5.95
N LEU A 172 -5.71 5.95 -5.56
CA LEU A 172 -6.28 6.22 -4.24
C LEU A 172 -7.51 5.35 -3.94
N ARG A 173 -8.42 5.15 -4.92
CA ARG A 173 -9.60 4.29 -4.75
C ARG A 173 -9.23 2.85 -4.46
N HIS A 174 -8.33 2.28 -5.25
CA HIS A 174 -7.93 0.89 -5.08
C HIS A 174 -7.17 0.68 -3.76
N TYR A 175 -6.25 1.57 -3.43
CA TYR A 175 -5.50 1.52 -2.18
C TYR A 175 -6.43 1.63 -0.96
N LEU A 176 -7.29 2.66 -0.90
CA LEU A 176 -8.24 2.87 0.18
C LEU A 176 -9.14 1.65 0.39
N TYR A 177 -9.71 1.11 -0.70
CA TYR A 177 -10.58 -0.07 -0.61
C TYR A 177 -9.82 -1.28 -0.08
N ALA A 178 -8.64 -1.58 -0.62
CA ALA A 178 -7.84 -2.74 -0.22
C ALA A 178 -7.43 -2.66 1.25
N GLN A 179 -6.90 -1.51 1.71
CA GLN A 179 -6.50 -1.34 3.09
C GLN A 179 -7.71 -1.42 4.05
N THR A 180 -8.82 -0.78 3.68
CA THR A 180 -10.05 -0.87 4.49
C THR A 180 -10.60 -2.29 4.54
N SER A 181 -10.58 -3.02 3.43
CA SER A 181 -10.98 -4.43 3.38
C SER A 181 -10.13 -5.28 4.35
N ASN A 182 -8.82 -5.07 4.39
CA ASN A 182 -7.93 -5.74 5.35
C ASN A 182 -8.28 -5.39 6.81
N MET A 183 -8.58 -4.13 7.10
CA MET A 183 -9.02 -3.70 8.44
C MET A 183 -10.36 -4.37 8.83
N VAL A 184 -11.32 -4.48 7.91
CA VAL A 184 -12.59 -5.16 8.13
C VAL A 184 -12.38 -6.66 8.37
N ILE A 185 -11.49 -7.31 7.62
CA ILE A 185 -11.12 -8.72 7.85
C ILE A 185 -10.54 -8.89 9.26
N ASN A 186 -9.70 -7.97 9.73
CA ASN A 186 -9.17 -8.00 11.07
C ASN A 186 -10.27 -7.83 12.13
N CYS A 187 -11.26 -6.94 11.90
CA CYS A 187 -12.44 -6.84 12.76
C CYS A 187 -13.23 -8.16 12.79
N VAL A 188 -13.50 -8.77 11.64
CA VAL A 188 -14.24 -10.05 11.55
C VAL A 188 -13.51 -11.19 12.29
N LYS A 189 -12.17 -11.23 12.23
CA LYS A 189 -11.38 -12.26 12.91
C LYS A 189 -11.33 -12.10 14.44
N SER A 190 -11.37 -10.86 14.92
CA SER A 190 -11.05 -10.53 16.33
C SER A 190 -12.27 -10.09 17.14
N VAL A 191 -13.34 -9.67 16.50
CA VAL A 191 -14.64 -9.36 17.10
C VAL A 191 -15.63 -10.46 16.68
N PRO A 192 -16.65 -10.81 17.48
CA PRO A 192 -17.62 -11.84 17.09
C PRO A 192 -18.58 -11.34 15.99
N LEU A 193 -18.01 -11.10 14.80
CA LEU A 193 -18.71 -10.63 13.60
C LEU A 193 -18.83 -11.75 12.57
N SER A 194 -19.96 -11.81 11.87
CA SER A 194 -20.09 -12.67 10.70
C SER A 194 -19.39 -12.08 9.47
N GLN A 195 -19.07 -12.93 8.49
CA GLN A 195 -18.56 -12.46 7.19
C GLN A 195 -19.54 -11.49 6.52
N ASN A 196 -20.85 -11.74 6.66
CA ASN A 196 -21.87 -10.84 6.14
C ASN A 196 -21.88 -9.47 6.83
N ASP A 197 -21.54 -9.39 8.12
CA ASP A 197 -21.41 -8.11 8.82
C ASP A 197 -20.20 -7.34 8.28
N GLY A 198 -19.09 -8.00 7.98
CA GLY A 198 -17.94 -7.41 7.30
C GLY A 198 -18.34 -6.76 5.96
N GLN A 199 -19.13 -7.48 5.13
CA GLN A 199 -19.60 -6.95 3.84
C GLN A 199 -20.55 -5.75 4.02
N LYS A 200 -21.42 -5.76 5.04
CA LYS A 200 -22.30 -4.63 5.37
C LYS A 200 -21.49 -3.40 5.82
N ILE A 201 -20.42 -3.59 6.58
CA ILE A 201 -19.49 -2.53 6.98
C ILE A 201 -18.84 -1.92 5.73
N LEU A 202 -18.26 -2.72 4.83
CA LEU A 202 -17.64 -2.23 3.60
C LEU A 202 -18.63 -1.44 2.73
N LEU A 203 -19.85 -1.95 2.57
CA LEU A 203 -20.91 -1.24 1.84
C LEU A 203 -21.22 0.13 2.46
N SER A 204 -21.30 0.20 3.79
CA SER A 204 -21.59 1.43 4.53
C SER A 204 -20.47 2.47 4.42
N LEU A 205 -19.25 2.05 4.06
CA LEU A 205 -18.07 2.94 3.91
C LEU A 205 -17.91 3.50 2.51
N GLN A 206 -18.69 3.07 1.51
CA GLN A 206 -18.53 3.55 0.11
C GLN A 206 -18.75 5.06 -0.04
N SER A 207 -19.77 5.63 0.63
CA SER A 207 -19.98 7.08 0.62
C SER A 207 -18.83 7.84 1.31
N PRO A 208 -18.40 7.49 2.54
CA PRO A 208 -17.19 8.02 3.16
C PRO A 208 -15.93 7.91 2.29
N PHE A 209 -15.73 6.84 1.54
CA PHE A 209 -14.56 6.69 0.66
C PHE A 209 -14.44 7.80 -0.37
N ASN A 210 -15.54 8.15 -1.03
CA ASN A 210 -15.50 9.24 -2.01
C ASN A 210 -15.10 10.57 -1.35
N GLN A 211 -15.63 10.87 -0.15
CA GLN A 211 -15.27 12.07 0.59
C GLN A 211 -13.80 12.09 1.01
N LEU A 212 -13.25 10.95 1.45
CA LEU A 212 -11.84 10.82 1.82
C LEU A 212 -10.91 11.04 0.62
N ILE A 213 -11.26 10.51 -0.55
CA ILE A 213 -10.48 10.70 -1.77
C ILE A 213 -10.45 12.16 -2.17
N GLU A 214 -11.61 12.82 -2.25
CA GLU A 214 -11.67 14.26 -2.59
C GLU A 214 -10.87 15.09 -1.57
N LYS A 215 -11.04 14.83 -0.28
CA LYS A 215 -10.27 15.50 0.76
C LYS A 215 -8.77 15.26 0.62
N THR A 216 -8.34 14.03 0.30
CA THR A 216 -6.91 13.74 0.07
C THR A 216 -6.35 14.59 -1.07
N LEU A 217 -7.13 14.78 -2.14
CA LEU A 217 -6.68 15.58 -3.29
C LEU A 217 -6.52 17.07 -2.96
N GLU A 218 -7.27 17.59 -1.98
CA GLU A 218 -7.20 18.98 -1.50
C GLU A 218 -6.05 19.24 -0.51
N LEU A 219 -5.59 18.21 0.23
CA LEU A 219 -4.57 18.34 1.27
C LEU A 219 -3.17 18.55 0.66
N ASP A 220 -2.33 19.31 1.36
CA ASP A 220 -0.92 19.52 1.06
C ASP A 220 0.01 18.91 2.13
N GLU A 221 1.32 19.03 1.93
CA GLU A 221 2.36 18.48 2.80
C GLU A 221 2.27 18.98 4.25
N SER A 222 1.73 20.19 4.51
CA SER A 222 1.59 20.73 5.87
C SER A 222 0.64 19.93 6.76
N HIS A 223 -0.20 19.10 6.14
CA HIS A 223 -1.14 18.20 6.82
C HIS A 223 -0.58 16.80 7.07
N LEU A 224 0.65 16.50 6.61
CA LEU A 224 1.22 15.16 6.73
C LEU A 224 1.43 14.79 8.20
N CYS A 225 0.97 13.60 8.58
CA CYS A 225 1.07 13.04 9.93
C CYS A 225 0.37 13.85 11.03
N VAL A 226 -0.65 14.65 10.69
CA VAL A 226 -1.59 15.19 11.67
C VAL A 226 -2.40 14.01 12.22
N ALA A 227 -1.78 13.25 13.11
CA ALA A 227 -2.24 11.94 13.51
C ALA A 227 -3.17 11.99 14.72
N SER A 228 -3.91 10.89 14.92
CA SER A 228 -4.67 10.63 16.12
C SER A 228 -3.74 10.14 17.24
N ILE A 229 -3.42 10.98 18.21
CA ILE A 229 -2.61 10.63 19.41
C ILE A 229 -3.20 9.40 20.11
N GLN A 230 -4.53 9.24 20.14
CA GLN A 230 -5.17 8.09 20.77
C GLN A 230 -4.79 6.77 20.10
N ASN A 231 -4.69 6.74 18.78
CA ASN A 231 -4.30 5.53 18.07
C ASN A 231 -2.83 5.17 18.33
N ASP A 232 -1.95 6.15 18.40
CA ASP A 232 -0.54 5.95 18.78
C ASP A 232 -0.42 5.37 20.19
N ILE A 233 -1.17 5.91 21.17
CA ILE A 233 -1.22 5.37 22.52
C ILE A 233 -1.70 3.91 22.51
N LYS A 234 -2.74 3.57 21.71
CA LYS A 234 -3.22 2.19 21.61
C LYS A 234 -2.20 1.25 20.97
N ALA A 235 -1.50 1.73 19.97
CA ALA A 235 -0.43 0.97 19.33
C ALA A 235 0.77 0.75 20.29
N MET A 236 1.15 1.75 21.11
CA MET A 236 2.16 1.55 22.16
C MET A 236 1.69 0.56 23.23
N GLN A 237 0.40 0.62 23.63
CA GLN A 237 -0.16 -0.32 24.61
C GLN A 237 -0.20 -1.75 24.05
N HIS A 238 -0.22 -1.93 22.73
CA HIS A 238 -0.15 -3.25 22.10
C HIS A 238 1.13 -4.00 22.49
N GLU A 239 2.26 -3.32 22.64
CA GLU A 239 3.54 -3.92 23.00
C GLU A 239 3.48 -4.65 24.37
N SER A 240 2.59 -4.22 25.27
CA SER A 240 2.43 -4.77 26.63
C SER A 240 1.24 -5.72 26.79
N LEU A 241 0.52 -6.08 25.73
CA LEU A 241 -0.61 -7.00 25.80
C LEU A 241 -0.13 -8.41 26.21
N TYR A 242 -0.85 -9.04 27.14
CA TYR A 242 -0.54 -10.38 27.63
C TYR A 242 -0.69 -11.46 26.53
N SER A 243 -1.66 -11.30 25.68
CA SER A 243 -1.92 -12.20 24.54
C SER A 243 -2.11 -11.36 23.28
N ARG A 244 -1.43 -11.75 22.20
CA ARG A 244 -1.44 -11.01 20.93
C ARG A 244 -1.73 -11.96 19.78
N LEU A 245 -2.69 -11.59 18.92
CA LEU A 245 -3.00 -12.26 17.67
C LEU A 245 -2.20 -11.67 16.50
N TYR A 246 -1.84 -10.38 16.63
CA TYR A 246 -1.15 -9.61 15.60
C TYR A 246 0.26 -9.23 16.02
N MET A 247 1.07 -8.88 15.03
CA MET A 247 2.48 -8.48 15.25
C MET A 247 2.61 -7.01 15.68
N SER A 248 1.58 -6.17 15.37
CA SER A 248 1.49 -4.76 15.81
C SER A 248 0.05 -4.27 15.79
#